data_712abf4f32c184ff44f702492625da3f
#
_entry.id   712abf4f32c184ff44f702492625da3f
#
_cell.length_a   1.000
_cell.length_b   1.000
_cell.length_c   1.000
_cell.angle_alpha   90.00
_cell.angle_beta   90.00
_cell.angle_gamma   90.00
#
_symmetry.space_group_name_H-M   'P 1'
#
loop_
_entity.id
_entity.type
_entity.pdbx_description
1 polymer ?
#
loop_
_entity_poly.entity_id
_entity_poly.type
_entity_poly.pdbx_seq_one_letter_code
_entity_poly.pdbx_strand_id
1 'polypeptide(L)'
;SHVFRAGTISTIAERSAIGYVKSYMEDKEGNIVNPLNPAEQERLGMYVTGVKRTTGQHPGGLMIVPNDMEVHDFTPYQYPANDKKAKVYTTHFAYESIHDDLIKLDALGHDDPTMIRLLYEYSGIDPMTIPMDDKATMSIFSSVRTLKVDPEELGTDMGTIGIPEFGTDFVMGMLRDTKPKTFAELVRISGLSHGTDVWLGNAQSIINKKIATLSDVIACRDDIMIYLIHKGLPPSNAFKIMENVRKGKGLKEEEIDLMKEHNVPEWFIESCQKIKYLFPKAHAVAYVSMAFRIAYFKVHYPLAFYAAFFSTKGDEFDAEFVLKGKDAIRSRLRELSSNMKKDPKEKNEEKVLQAALEMTLRGFGFKRPDLNRSSATKFIIDGKELLIPFNKIHGIGDNVAKAIEEAREEKAYTSIEDMMNRAHVTKAQVEVLRRIGVLEGLPDTDQTTLFSFF
;
A
#
# COMPACT_ATOMS: atom_id res chain seq x y z
N SER A 1 6.20 -6.93 30.90
CA SER A 1 6.39 -6.91 29.44
C SER A 1 7.56 -6.03 29.09
N HIS A 2 8.52 -6.56 28.39
CA HIS A 2 9.72 -5.84 27.98
C HIS A 2 9.59 -5.18 26.58
N VAL A 3 8.36 -4.98 26.12
CA VAL A 3 8.08 -4.40 24.81
C VAL A 3 7.10 -3.23 24.95
N PHE A 4 7.49 -2.07 24.44
CA PHE A 4 6.71 -0.84 24.45
C PHE A 4 6.58 -0.30 23.03
N ARG A 5 5.50 0.42 22.71
CA ARG A 5 5.44 1.18 21.46
C ARG A 5 6.47 2.30 21.47
N ALA A 6 7.14 2.53 20.34
CA ALA A 6 8.05 3.66 20.23
C ALA A 6 7.28 4.98 20.35
N GLY A 7 7.72 5.88 21.23
CA GLY A 7 7.14 7.20 21.38
C GLY A 7 7.44 8.11 20.21
N THR A 8 6.45 8.94 19.83
CA THR A 8 6.62 10.02 18.85
C THR A 8 6.14 11.33 19.46
N ILE A 9 6.92 12.41 19.30
CA ILE A 9 6.53 13.72 19.78
C ILE A 9 5.61 14.39 18.79
N SER A 10 4.41 14.77 19.25
CA SER A 10 3.51 15.65 18.49
C SER A 10 3.72 17.08 18.97
N THR A 11 4.01 17.99 18.04
CA THR A 11 4.13 19.43 18.27
C THR A 11 2.95 20.18 17.67
N ILE A 12 2.73 21.41 18.12
CA ILE A 12 1.70 22.30 17.57
C ILE A 12 2.22 22.80 16.22
N ALA A 13 1.55 22.39 15.14
CA ALA A 13 1.90 22.85 13.79
C ALA A 13 1.43 24.29 13.57
N GLU A 14 2.18 25.08 12.79
CA GLU A 14 1.88 26.48 12.46
C GLU A 14 0.43 26.67 12.00
N ARG A 15 -0.04 25.83 11.06
CA ARG A 15 -1.42 25.87 10.52
C ARG A 15 -2.53 25.66 11.57
N SER A 16 -2.20 25.09 12.73
CA SER A 16 -3.15 24.81 13.82
C SER A 16 -2.93 25.69 15.05
N ALA A 17 -1.86 26.48 15.07
CA ALA A 17 -1.45 27.25 16.22
C ALA A 17 -2.50 28.28 16.68
N ILE A 18 -3.10 29.02 15.74
CA ILE A 18 -4.18 29.98 16.03
C ILE A 18 -5.42 29.26 16.58
N GLY A 19 -5.79 28.10 16.01
CA GLY A 19 -6.90 27.29 16.54
C GLY A 19 -6.63 26.79 17.97
N TYR A 20 -5.38 26.44 18.26
CA TYR A 20 -4.98 26.06 19.61
C TYR A 20 -5.08 27.22 20.60
N VAL A 21 -4.66 28.42 20.22
CA VAL A 21 -4.83 29.65 21.03
C VAL A 21 -6.31 29.95 21.22
N LYS A 22 -7.13 29.83 20.19
CA LYS A 22 -8.58 30.03 20.30
C LYS A 22 -9.25 29.05 21.27
N SER A 23 -8.83 27.80 21.30
CA SER A 23 -9.35 26.81 22.25
C SER A 23 -9.03 27.16 23.72
N TYR A 24 -8.02 27.98 23.97
CA TYR A 24 -7.73 28.52 25.29
C TYR A 24 -8.68 29.65 25.68
N MET A 25 -9.29 30.33 24.70
CA MET A 25 -10.25 31.43 24.94
C MET A 25 -11.63 30.92 25.35
N GLU A 26 -11.96 29.65 25.09
CA GLU A 26 -13.28 29.05 25.28
C GLU A 26 -13.27 28.08 26.48
N ASP A 27 -14.37 28.04 27.25
CA ASP A 27 -14.65 26.98 28.21
C ASP A 27 -15.21 25.72 27.49
N LYS A 28 -15.58 24.70 28.28
CA LYS A 28 -16.12 23.43 27.73
C LYS A 28 -17.49 23.58 27.06
N GLU A 29 -18.20 24.65 27.41
CA GLU A 29 -19.51 25.02 26.88
C GLU A 29 -19.41 25.94 25.65
N GLY A 30 -18.20 26.36 25.27
CA GLY A 30 -17.94 27.25 24.12
C GLY A 30 -18.08 28.74 24.42
N ASN A 31 -18.18 29.13 25.70
CA ASN A 31 -18.21 30.54 26.09
C ASN A 31 -16.80 31.12 26.13
N ILE A 32 -16.64 32.37 25.69
CA ILE A 32 -15.35 33.05 25.71
C ILE A 32 -15.04 33.52 27.16
N VAL A 33 -14.08 32.86 27.78
CA VAL A 33 -13.64 33.14 29.17
C VAL A 33 -12.30 33.89 29.22
N ASN A 34 -11.47 33.77 28.19
CA ASN A 34 -10.17 34.42 28.07
C ASN A 34 -10.07 35.21 26.76
N PRO A 35 -10.76 36.34 26.61
CA PRO A 35 -10.79 37.06 25.33
C PRO A 35 -9.41 37.64 24.98
N LEU A 36 -8.93 37.34 23.80
CA LEU A 36 -7.67 37.87 23.23
C LEU A 36 -8.00 38.59 21.92
N ASN A 37 -7.38 39.76 21.73
CA ASN A 37 -7.49 40.46 20.45
C ASN A 37 -6.75 39.69 19.31
N PRO A 38 -7.06 39.96 18.02
CA PRO A 38 -6.45 39.24 16.91
C PRO A 38 -4.90 39.29 16.89
N ALA A 39 -4.30 40.43 17.21
CA ALA A 39 -2.84 40.58 17.27
C ALA A 39 -2.20 39.71 18.35
N GLU A 40 -2.86 39.59 19.49
CA GLU A 40 -2.39 38.73 20.60
C GLU A 40 -2.59 37.26 20.26
N GLN A 41 -3.67 36.89 19.55
CA GLN A 41 -3.87 35.52 19.05
C GLN A 41 -2.74 35.13 18.07
N GLU A 42 -2.36 36.03 17.18
CA GLU A 42 -1.29 35.81 16.22
C GLU A 42 0.07 35.70 16.93
N ARG A 43 0.36 36.61 17.85
CA ARG A 43 1.58 36.57 18.66
C ARG A 43 1.71 35.28 19.44
N LEU A 44 0.68 34.84 20.14
CA LEU A 44 0.67 33.58 20.89
C LEU A 44 0.73 32.38 19.93
N GLY A 45 0.08 32.43 18.76
CA GLY A 45 0.17 31.42 17.74
C GLY A 45 1.62 31.17 17.30
N MET A 46 2.40 32.23 17.08
CA MET A 46 3.83 32.10 16.80
C MET A 46 4.60 31.43 17.94
N TYR A 47 4.35 31.83 19.20
CA TYR A 47 5.04 31.26 20.35
C TYR A 47 4.70 29.79 20.64
N VAL A 48 3.48 29.34 20.38
CA VAL A 48 3.09 27.95 20.63
C VAL A 48 3.45 27.02 19.44
N THR A 49 3.80 27.57 18.30
CA THR A 49 4.25 26.79 17.16
C THR A 49 5.53 26.03 17.51
N GLY A 50 5.55 24.71 17.24
CA GLY A 50 6.67 23.84 17.55
C GLY A 50 6.73 23.36 19.02
N VAL A 51 5.88 23.88 19.91
CA VAL A 51 5.82 23.42 21.31
C VAL A 51 5.27 21.98 21.36
N LYS A 52 5.85 21.13 22.21
CA LYS A 52 5.39 19.77 22.44
C LYS A 52 3.96 19.78 22.98
N ARG A 53 3.07 19.06 22.29
CA ARG A 53 1.67 18.89 22.68
C ARG A 53 1.46 17.62 23.49
N THR A 54 1.91 16.49 22.94
CA THR A 54 1.75 15.16 23.52
C THR A 54 2.75 14.17 22.95
N THR A 55 2.86 13.01 23.60
CA THR A 55 3.58 11.86 23.06
C THR A 55 2.56 10.87 22.48
N GLY A 56 2.62 10.65 21.17
CA GLY A 56 1.89 9.61 20.46
C GLY A 56 2.68 8.32 20.41
N GLN A 57 2.12 7.32 19.70
CA GLN A 57 2.81 6.08 19.40
C GLN A 57 3.23 6.02 17.93
N HIS A 58 4.39 5.45 17.66
CA HIS A 58 4.77 5.07 16.32
C HIS A 58 3.87 3.92 15.84
N PRO A 59 3.32 3.93 14.60
CA PRO A 59 2.34 2.94 14.15
C PRO A 59 2.88 1.51 14.11
N GLY A 60 4.17 1.31 13.79
CA GLY A 60 4.81 0.00 13.68
C GLY A 60 6.01 -0.22 14.61
N GLY A 61 6.50 0.83 15.28
CA GLY A 61 7.73 0.76 16.07
C GLY A 61 7.51 0.18 17.46
N LEU A 62 8.31 -0.84 17.79
CA LEU A 62 8.37 -1.47 19.10
C LEU A 62 9.77 -1.26 19.69
N MET A 63 9.86 -0.72 20.90
CA MET A 63 11.10 -0.62 21.65
C MET A 63 11.28 -1.89 22.48
N ILE A 64 12.42 -2.55 22.31
CA ILE A 64 12.76 -3.79 23.02
C ILE A 64 13.65 -3.45 24.19
N VAL A 65 13.13 -3.68 25.39
CA VAL A 65 13.90 -3.53 26.63
C VAL A 65 14.61 -4.87 26.93
N PRO A 66 15.92 -4.89 27.23
CA PRO A 66 16.64 -6.09 27.64
C PRO A 66 15.99 -6.79 28.86
N ASN A 67 16.11 -8.11 28.95
CA ASN A 67 15.43 -8.87 30.00
C ASN A 67 15.97 -8.62 31.42
N ASP A 68 17.18 -8.11 31.52
CA ASP A 68 17.90 -7.78 32.76
C ASP A 68 17.78 -6.32 33.15
N MET A 69 17.00 -5.52 32.42
CA MET A 69 16.81 -4.10 32.65
C MET A 69 15.32 -3.72 32.71
N GLU A 70 15.04 -2.57 33.29
CA GLU A 70 13.70 -2.02 33.39
C GLU A 70 13.50 -0.86 32.39
N VAL A 71 12.26 -0.67 31.92
CA VAL A 71 11.95 0.45 31.01
C VAL A 71 12.32 1.81 31.62
N HIS A 72 12.22 1.92 32.94
CA HIS A 72 12.53 3.15 33.67
C HIS A 72 14.01 3.52 33.70
N ASP A 73 14.90 2.58 33.38
CA ASP A 73 16.33 2.86 33.18
C ASP A 73 16.57 3.74 31.95
N PHE A 74 15.64 3.73 30.99
CA PHE A 74 15.74 4.44 29.71
C PHE A 74 14.75 5.60 29.58
N THR A 75 13.48 5.38 30.00
CA THR A 75 12.39 6.34 29.76
C THR A 75 11.19 6.06 30.66
N PRO A 76 10.45 7.08 31.10
CA PRO A 76 9.09 6.87 31.57
C PRO A 76 8.21 6.29 30.44
N TYR A 77 7.10 5.67 30.76
CA TYR A 77 6.10 5.25 29.81
C TYR A 77 4.73 5.84 30.13
N GLN A 78 3.86 5.90 29.12
CA GLN A 78 2.53 6.47 29.24
C GLN A 78 1.53 5.81 28.27
N TYR A 79 0.27 6.11 28.44
CA TYR A 79 -0.71 5.84 27.39
C TYR A 79 -0.50 6.81 26.22
N PRO A 80 -0.57 6.34 24.95
CA PRO A 80 -0.46 7.19 23.76
C PRO A 80 -1.46 8.35 23.84
N ALA A 81 -0.99 9.58 23.64
CA ALA A 81 -1.80 10.81 23.73
C ALA A 81 -2.61 10.93 25.04
N ASN A 82 -2.16 10.29 26.13
CA ASN A 82 -2.85 10.18 27.42
C ASN A 82 -4.22 9.49 27.38
N ASP A 83 -4.51 8.74 26.32
CA ASP A 83 -5.74 7.96 26.20
C ASP A 83 -5.67 6.67 27.03
N LYS A 84 -6.31 6.68 28.20
CA LYS A 84 -6.39 5.52 29.11
C LYS A 84 -7.14 4.32 28.53
N LYS A 85 -7.86 4.48 27.41
CA LYS A 85 -8.53 3.38 26.70
C LYS A 85 -7.57 2.61 25.79
N ALA A 86 -6.40 3.17 25.50
CA ALA A 86 -5.37 2.47 24.75
C ALA A 86 -4.94 1.19 25.49
N LYS A 87 -4.87 0.08 24.75
CA LYS A 87 -4.47 -1.24 25.29
C LYS A 87 -2.95 -1.43 25.36
N VAL A 88 -2.19 -0.40 25.01
CA VAL A 88 -0.73 -0.45 24.90
C VAL A 88 -0.10 0.77 25.56
N TYR A 89 1.13 0.62 26.00
CA TYR A 89 1.95 1.72 26.48
C TYR A 89 2.95 2.15 25.42
N THR A 90 3.30 3.45 25.43
CA THR A 90 4.36 4.03 24.60
C THR A 90 5.45 4.62 25.51
N THR A 91 6.68 4.64 25.02
CA THR A 91 7.77 5.35 25.68
C THR A 91 7.44 6.85 25.71
N HIS A 92 7.74 7.52 26.82
CA HIS A 92 7.50 8.97 26.95
C HIS A 92 8.49 9.77 26.11
N PHE A 93 9.75 9.35 26.09
CA PHE A 93 10.75 9.94 25.22
C PHE A 93 10.51 9.48 23.78
N ALA A 94 10.74 10.39 22.84
CA ALA A 94 10.75 10.03 21.44
C ALA A 94 11.86 9.02 21.16
N TYR A 95 11.58 8.14 20.19
CA TYR A 95 12.54 7.11 19.80
C TYR A 95 13.92 7.69 19.44
N GLU A 96 13.98 8.85 18.81
CA GLU A 96 15.22 9.53 18.40
C GLU A 96 16.13 9.90 19.59
N SER A 97 15.56 10.00 20.78
CA SER A 97 16.32 10.32 22.00
C SER A 97 16.87 9.12 22.75
N ILE A 98 16.44 7.91 22.40
CA ILE A 98 16.80 6.66 23.09
C ILE A 98 17.22 5.53 22.10
N HIS A 99 17.45 5.87 20.84
CA HIS A 99 17.75 4.86 19.80
C HIS A 99 19.18 4.29 19.90
N ASP A 100 20.06 4.95 20.60
CA ASP A 100 21.42 4.46 20.85
C ASP A 100 21.44 3.41 21.96
N ASP A 101 20.47 3.43 22.87
CA ASP A 101 20.38 2.57 24.05
C ASP A 101 19.44 1.38 23.85
N LEU A 102 18.39 1.55 23.05
CA LEU A 102 17.35 0.53 22.84
C LEU A 102 17.14 0.21 21.37
N ILE A 103 16.97 -1.08 21.09
CA ILE A 103 16.63 -1.54 19.74
C ILE A 103 15.15 -1.24 19.45
N LYS A 104 14.91 -0.55 18.32
CA LYS A 104 13.58 -0.39 17.76
C LYS A 104 13.36 -1.47 16.69
N LEU A 105 12.32 -2.28 16.89
CA LEU A 105 11.83 -3.21 15.88
C LEU A 105 10.62 -2.60 15.18
N ASP A 106 10.70 -2.41 13.87
CA ASP A 106 9.58 -1.94 13.07
C ASP A 106 8.79 -3.12 12.50
N ALA A 107 7.55 -3.29 12.97
CA ALA A 107 6.60 -4.28 12.47
C ALA A 107 5.49 -3.55 11.70
N LEU A 108 5.70 -3.40 10.40
CA LEU A 108 4.76 -2.73 9.49
C LEU A 108 4.00 -3.80 8.70
N GLY A 109 2.66 -3.79 8.82
CA GLY A 109 1.80 -4.68 8.05
C GLY A 109 1.89 -4.35 6.55
N HIS A 110 1.93 -5.39 5.72
CA HIS A 110 1.95 -5.27 4.27
C HIS A 110 1.11 -6.37 3.62
N ASP A 111 0.37 -6.06 2.57
CA ASP A 111 -0.55 -7.00 1.91
C ASP A 111 0.18 -8.01 1.02
N ASP A 112 1.35 -7.64 0.49
CA ASP A 112 2.05 -8.46 -0.50
C ASP A 112 2.51 -9.84 0.01
N PRO A 113 2.97 -10.01 1.27
CA PRO A 113 3.20 -11.35 1.82
C PRO A 113 1.93 -12.21 1.87
N THR A 114 0.77 -11.62 2.19
CA THR A 114 -0.51 -12.31 2.15
C THR A 114 -0.88 -12.72 0.73
N MET A 115 -0.67 -11.83 -0.24
CA MET A 115 -0.88 -12.13 -1.65
C MET A 115 0.05 -13.26 -2.14
N ILE A 116 1.33 -13.25 -1.79
CA ILE A 116 2.30 -14.30 -2.14
C ILE A 116 1.87 -15.65 -1.53
N ARG A 117 1.39 -15.68 -0.30
CA ARG A 117 0.86 -16.89 0.34
C ARG A 117 -0.35 -17.43 -0.43
N LEU A 118 -1.31 -16.58 -0.81
CA LEU A 118 -2.46 -16.99 -1.59
C LEU A 118 -2.05 -17.51 -2.98
N LEU A 119 -1.07 -16.90 -3.62
CA LEU A 119 -0.52 -17.37 -4.89
C LEU A 119 0.03 -18.79 -4.78
N TYR A 120 0.73 -19.08 -3.69
CA TYR A 120 1.17 -20.45 -3.38
C TYR A 120 -0.02 -21.40 -3.16
N GLU A 121 -1.02 -21.00 -2.36
CA GLU A 121 -2.23 -21.80 -2.08
C GLU A 121 -3.00 -22.12 -3.39
N TYR A 122 -3.15 -21.16 -4.31
CA TYR A 122 -3.87 -21.35 -5.58
C TYR A 122 -3.09 -22.15 -6.64
N SER A 123 -1.78 -22.02 -6.68
CA SER A 123 -0.97 -22.57 -7.77
C SER A 123 -0.16 -23.82 -7.38
N GLY A 124 0.11 -24.03 -6.09
CA GLY A 124 1.06 -25.04 -5.59
C GLY A 124 2.53 -24.73 -5.89
N ILE A 125 2.85 -23.57 -6.50
CA ILE A 125 4.21 -23.20 -6.87
C ILE A 125 4.85 -22.38 -5.74
N ASP A 126 6.00 -22.86 -5.23
CA ASP A 126 6.76 -22.12 -4.22
C ASP A 126 7.30 -20.81 -4.83
N PRO A 127 6.88 -19.64 -4.31
CA PRO A 127 7.34 -18.34 -4.80
C PRO A 127 8.86 -18.15 -4.68
N MET A 128 9.53 -18.88 -3.80
CA MET A 128 10.99 -18.79 -3.62
C MET A 128 11.77 -19.45 -4.75
N THR A 129 11.13 -20.33 -5.52
CA THR A 129 11.75 -21.02 -6.68
C THR A 129 11.66 -20.24 -7.99
N ILE A 130 10.97 -19.10 -7.99
CA ILE A 130 10.76 -18.31 -9.19
C ILE A 130 12.07 -17.67 -9.67
N PRO A 131 12.48 -17.88 -10.94
CA PRO A 131 13.66 -17.26 -11.50
C PRO A 131 13.47 -15.75 -11.70
N MET A 132 14.42 -14.95 -11.20
CA MET A 132 14.36 -13.48 -11.30
C MET A 132 14.77 -12.93 -12.67
N ASP A 133 15.08 -13.79 -13.62
CA ASP A 133 15.45 -13.52 -15.02
C ASP A 133 14.44 -14.03 -16.04
N ASP A 134 13.24 -14.44 -15.62
CA ASP A 134 12.19 -14.89 -16.54
C ASP A 134 11.82 -13.77 -17.52
N LYS A 135 12.10 -14.02 -18.81
CA LYS A 135 11.93 -13.03 -19.87
C LYS A 135 10.47 -12.64 -20.12
N ALA A 136 9.56 -13.58 -19.97
CA ALA A 136 8.14 -13.32 -20.13
C ALA A 136 7.63 -12.40 -19.03
N THR A 137 8.01 -12.66 -17.77
CA THR A 137 7.72 -11.80 -16.63
C THR A 137 8.36 -10.42 -16.80
N MET A 138 9.64 -10.35 -17.20
CA MET A 138 10.33 -9.09 -17.41
C MET A 138 9.63 -8.22 -18.47
N SER A 139 9.05 -8.82 -19.50
CA SER A 139 8.43 -8.10 -20.60
C SER A 139 7.20 -7.27 -20.19
N ILE A 140 6.46 -7.64 -19.12
CA ILE A 140 5.28 -6.89 -18.71
C ILE A 140 5.62 -5.52 -18.08
N PHE A 141 6.87 -5.33 -17.66
CA PHE A 141 7.39 -4.03 -17.18
C PHE A 141 7.70 -3.04 -18.32
N SER A 142 7.57 -3.47 -19.56
CA SER A 142 7.79 -2.64 -20.74
C SER A 142 6.62 -2.66 -21.73
N SER A 143 5.72 -3.63 -21.64
CA SER A 143 4.61 -3.79 -22.57
C SER A 143 3.54 -4.75 -22.04
N VAL A 144 2.29 -4.53 -22.44
CA VAL A 144 1.17 -5.45 -22.18
C VAL A 144 1.12 -6.66 -23.12
N ARG A 145 1.95 -6.70 -24.17
CA ARG A 145 1.86 -7.69 -25.26
C ARG A 145 1.88 -9.14 -24.79
N THR A 146 2.72 -9.49 -23.81
CA THR A 146 2.81 -10.85 -23.26
C THR A 146 1.51 -11.31 -22.62
N LEU A 147 0.70 -10.38 -22.12
CA LEU A 147 -0.63 -10.68 -21.57
C LEU A 147 -1.69 -10.88 -22.67
N LYS A 148 -1.35 -10.66 -23.94
CA LYS A 148 -2.23 -10.78 -25.12
C LYS A 148 -3.49 -9.91 -25.03
N VAL A 149 -3.35 -8.71 -24.49
CA VAL A 149 -4.40 -7.71 -24.36
C VAL A 149 -4.11 -6.56 -25.29
N ASP A 150 -5.16 -6.02 -25.91
CA ASP A 150 -5.08 -4.81 -26.72
C ASP A 150 -4.90 -3.58 -25.80
N PRO A 151 -3.81 -2.80 -25.96
CA PRO A 151 -3.57 -1.61 -25.17
C PRO A 151 -4.69 -0.56 -25.26
N GLU A 152 -5.33 -0.40 -26.42
CA GLU A 152 -6.42 0.56 -26.62
C GLU A 152 -7.67 0.12 -25.85
N GLU A 153 -7.95 -1.19 -25.84
CA GLU A 153 -9.05 -1.75 -25.08
C GLU A 153 -8.84 -1.65 -23.57
N LEU A 154 -7.59 -1.84 -23.12
CA LEU A 154 -7.21 -1.76 -21.71
C LEU A 154 -7.05 -0.33 -21.19
N GLY A 155 -6.71 0.62 -22.07
CA GLY A 155 -6.39 2.01 -21.73
C GLY A 155 -4.95 2.21 -21.25
N THR A 156 -4.09 1.19 -21.37
CA THR A 156 -2.64 1.29 -21.06
C THR A 156 -1.84 0.28 -21.87
N ASP A 157 -0.61 0.65 -22.21
CA ASP A 157 0.37 -0.19 -22.89
C ASP A 157 1.24 -1.01 -21.93
N MET A 158 1.07 -0.81 -20.60
CA MET A 158 1.87 -1.44 -19.57
C MET A 158 1.17 -2.66 -18.95
N GLY A 159 1.92 -3.74 -18.74
CA GLY A 159 1.40 -4.98 -18.15
C GLY A 159 1.41 -5.02 -16.63
N THR A 160 1.68 -3.92 -15.95
CA THR A 160 1.95 -3.87 -14.50
C THR A 160 0.74 -3.51 -13.63
N ILE A 161 -0.48 -3.50 -14.18
CA ILE A 161 -1.71 -3.35 -13.37
C ILE A 161 -1.73 -4.40 -12.26
N GLY A 162 -1.96 -3.96 -11.03
CA GLY A 162 -2.03 -4.82 -9.83
C GLY A 162 -0.67 -5.38 -9.36
N ILE A 163 0.45 -5.01 -10.00
CA ILE A 163 1.78 -5.37 -9.52
C ILE A 163 2.23 -4.34 -8.48
N PRO A 164 2.58 -4.77 -7.25
CA PRO A 164 3.13 -3.88 -6.24
C PRO A 164 4.31 -3.08 -6.77
N GLU A 165 4.50 -1.86 -6.28
CA GLU A 165 5.57 -0.93 -6.67
C GLU A 165 5.45 -0.37 -8.10
N PHE A 166 4.93 -1.12 -9.07
CA PHE A 166 4.97 -0.82 -10.50
C PHE A 166 3.60 -0.55 -11.14
N GLY A 167 2.52 -0.66 -10.38
CA GLY A 167 1.15 -0.53 -10.88
C GLY A 167 0.53 0.87 -10.75
N THR A 168 1.31 1.90 -10.41
CA THR A 168 0.84 3.29 -10.35
C THR A 168 1.14 4.03 -11.65
N ASP A 169 0.31 5.02 -12.01
CA ASP A 169 0.52 5.81 -13.23
C ASP A 169 1.90 6.47 -13.28
N PHE A 170 2.37 6.96 -12.13
CA PHE A 170 3.69 7.57 -12.01
C PHE A 170 4.81 6.59 -12.37
N VAL A 171 4.78 5.38 -11.80
CA VAL A 171 5.81 4.37 -12.07
C VAL A 171 5.65 3.77 -13.47
N MET A 172 4.42 3.59 -13.97
CA MET A 172 4.19 3.21 -15.36
C MET A 172 4.79 4.24 -16.34
N GLY A 173 4.72 5.54 -16.02
CA GLY A 173 5.43 6.60 -16.75
C GLY A 173 6.95 6.38 -16.76
N MET A 174 7.54 6.09 -15.60
CA MET A 174 8.97 5.79 -15.50
C MET A 174 9.37 4.55 -16.32
N LEU A 175 8.54 3.49 -16.30
CA LEU A 175 8.75 2.29 -17.10
C LEU A 175 8.72 2.58 -18.61
N ARG A 176 7.82 3.46 -19.08
CA ARG A 176 7.76 3.89 -20.49
C ARG A 176 9.02 4.65 -20.90
N ASP A 177 9.49 5.55 -20.03
CA ASP A 177 10.68 6.35 -20.27
C ASP A 177 11.97 5.49 -20.31
N THR A 178 12.06 4.49 -19.42
CA THR A 178 13.29 3.74 -19.17
C THR A 178 13.37 2.38 -19.89
N LYS A 179 12.22 1.75 -20.16
CA LYS A 179 12.09 0.42 -20.80
C LYS A 179 13.05 -0.62 -20.23
N PRO A 180 12.93 -0.96 -18.94
CA PRO A 180 13.86 -1.84 -18.25
C PRO A 180 13.90 -3.23 -18.87
N LYS A 181 15.08 -3.87 -18.84
CA LYS A 181 15.33 -5.20 -19.41
C LYS A 181 15.83 -6.20 -18.38
N THR A 182 16.21 -5.73 -17.21
CA THR A 182 16.82 -6.55 -16.16
C THR A 182 16.19 -6.28 -14.80
N PHE A 183 16.29 -7.26 -13.92
CA PHE A 183 15.88 -7.11 -12.52
C PHE A 183 16.61 -5.95 -11.81
N ALA A 184 17.90 -5.78 -12.10
CA ALA A 184 18.69 -4.68 -11.54
C ALA A 184 18.15 -3.29 -11.94
N GLU A 185 17.66 -3.14 -13.16
CA GLU A 185 17.02 -1.90 -13.61
C GLU A 185 15.67 -1.65 -12.92
N LEU A 186 14.90 -2.70 -12.62
CA LEU A 186 13.68 -2.58 -11.81
C LEU A 186 13.99 -2.11 -10.39
N VAL A 187 15.06 -2.62 -9.78
CA VAL A 187 15.52 -2.14 -8.45
C VAL A 187 15.86 -0.66 -8.49
N ARG A 188 16.50 -0.18 -9.56
CA ARG A 188 16.79 1.24 -9.75
C ARG A 188 15.52 2.07 -9.88
N ILE A 189 14.56 1.63 -10.68
CA ILE A 189 13.26 2.32 -10.84
C ILE A 189 12.52 2.41 -9.50
N SER A 190 12.52 1.35 -8.71
CA SER A 190 11.95 1.37 -7.35
C SER A 190 12.66 2.39 -6.46
N GLY A 191 13.99 2.46 -6.47
CA GLY A 191 14.75 3.47 -5.74
C GLY A 191 14.40 4.91 -6.19
N LEU A 192 14.33 5.13 -7.49
CA LEU A 192 13.99 6.43 -8.10
C LEU A 192 12.56 6.88 -7.75
N SER A 193 11.61 5.96 -7.61
CA SER A 193 10.20 6.26 -7.34
C SER A 193 9.91 6.56 -5.87
N HIS A 194 10.72 6.04 -4.94
CA HIS A 194 10.52 6.20 -3.49
C HIS A 194 11.26 7.41 -2.89
N GLY A 195 12.24 7.95 -3.59
CA GLY A 195 12.97 9.12 -3.13
C GLY A 195 12.22 10.44 -3.38
N THR A 196 12.67 11.49 -2.72
CA THR A 196 12.15 12.85 -2.94
C THR A 196 13.16 13.63 -3.80
N ASP A 197 12.68 14.24 -4.90
CA ASP A 197 13.49 14.99 -5.89
C ASP A 197 14.61 14.13 -6.53
N VAL A 198 14.33 12.84 -6.70
CA VAL A 198 15.28 11.89 -7.32
C VAL A 198 14.96 11.68 -8.81
N TRP A 199 13.67 11.52 -9.17
CA TRP A 199 13.26 11.26 -10.55
C TRP A 199 12.96 12.55 -11.33
N LEU A 200 11.86 13.25 -10.98
CA LEU A 200 11.41 14.44 -11.72
C LEU A 200 12.42 15.59 -11.60
N GLY A 201 12.76 16.19 -12.74
CA GLY A 201 13.73 17.30 -12.78
C GLY A 201 15.17 16.91 -12.44
N ASN A 202 15.45 15.65 -12.17
CA ASN A 202 16.75 15.09 -11.81
C ASN A 202 17.10 13.91 -12.74
N ALA A 203 17.02 12.67 -12.29
CA ALA A 203 17.42 11.49 -13.07
C ALA A 203 16.70 11.39 -14.42
N GLN A 204 15.41 11.71 -14.49
CA GLN A 204 14.65 11.76 -15.74
C GLN A 204 15.29 12.72 -16.76
N SER A 205 15.66 13.94 -16.32
CA SER A 205 16.28 14.93 -17.19
C SER A 205 17.67 14.49 -17.69
N ILE A 206 18.45 13.84 -16.82
CA ILE A 206 19.79 13.33 -17.14
C ILE A 206 19.69 12.21 -18.20
N ILE A 207 18.74 11.29 -18.04
CA ILE A 207 18.51 10.19 -18.98
C ILE A 207 17.98 10.72 -20.33
N ASN A 208 16.99 11.61 -20.31
CA ASN A 208 16.40 12.18 -21.53
C ASN A 208 17.41 12.99 -22.34
N LYS A 209 18.30 13.69 -21.68
CA LYS A 209 19.42 14.42 -22.33
C LYS A 209 20.59 13.52 -22.76
N LYS A 210 20.49 12.21 -22.48
CA LYS A 210 21.54 11.21 -22.76
C LYS A 210 22.90 11.54 -22.11
N ILE A 211 22.89 12.21 -20.96
CA ILE A 211 24.09 12.53 -20.17
C ILE A 211 24.57 11.26 -19.45
N ALA A 212 23.64 10.48 -18.91
CA ALA A 212 23.91 9.21 -18.27
C ALA A 212 22.75 8.23 -18.52
N THR A 213 22.98 6.93 -18.31
CA THR A 213 21.96 5.88 -18.47
C THR A 213 21.23 5.61 -17.17
N LEU A 214 20.14 4.80 -17.22
CA LEU A 214 19.45 4.32 -16.03
C LEU A 214 20.40 3.61 -15.06
N SER A 215 21.44 2.93 -15.58
CA SER A 215 22.43 2.24 -14.77
C SER A 215 23.42 3.16 -14.06
N ASP A 216 23.55 4.41 -14.50
CA ASP A 216 24.55 5.35 -13.96
C ASP A 216 23.95 6.37 -12.97
N VAL A 217 22.66 6.75 -13.15
CA VAL A 217 22.01 7.77 -12.30
C VAL A 217 21.86 7.31 -10.85
N ILE A 218 21.79 8.26 -9.93
CA ILE A 218 21.58 7.97 -8.51
C ILE A 218 20.15 7.51 -8.31
N ALA A 219 19.97 6.25 -7.90
CA ALA A 219 18.66 5.66 -7.60
C ALA A 219 18.48 5.37 -6.11
N CYS A 220 19.53 4.95 -5.41
CA CYS A 220 19.54 4.61 -3.99
C CYS A 220 20.73 5.28 -3.30
N ARG A 221 20.66 5.41 -1.97
CA ARG A 221 21.76 5.99 -1.19
C ARG A 221 23.09 5.25 -1.39
N ASP A 222 23.02 3.93 -1.52
CA ASP A 222 24.18 3.05 -1.72
C ASP A 222 24.91 3.36 -3.03
N ASP A 223 24.20 3.83 -4.06
CA ASP A 223 24.81 4.20 -5.34
C ASP A 223 25.79 5.38 -5.18
N ILE A 224 25.46 6.35 -4.31
CA ILE A 224 26.35 7.49 -4.02
C ILE A 224 27.65 7.00 -3.38
N MET A 225 27.53 6.22 -2.31
CA MET A 225 28.69 5.75 -1.55
C MET A 225 29.62 4.92 -2.43
N ILE A 226 29.06 3.94 -3.14
CA ILE A 226 29.85 3.04 -3.99
C ILE A 226 30.51 3.81 -5.15
N TYR A 227 29.77 4.69 -5.81
CA TYR A 227 30.31 5.50 -6.90
C TYR A 227 31.50 6.36 -6.45
N LEU A 228 31.39 7.04 -5.31
CA LEU A 228 32.44 7.89 -4.77
C LEU A 228 33.67 7.08 -4.35
N ILE A 229 33.49 5.90 -3.75
CA ILE A 229 34.59 4.99 -3.43
C ILE A 229 35.31 4.54 -4.71
N HIS A 230 34.57 4.18 -5.77
CA HIS A 230 35.15 3.83 -7.07
C HIS A 230 35.89 5.00 -7.74
N LYS A 231 35.52 6.24 -7.45
CA LYS A 231 36.24 7.45 -7.88
C LYS A 231 37.48 7.73 -7.03
N GLY A 232 37.73 6.93 -5.99
CA GLY A 232 38.91 7.04 -5.14
C GLY A 232 38.74 7.90 -3.89
N LEU A 233 37.52 8.34 -3.57
CA LEU A 233 37.29 9.05 -2.30
C LEU A 233 37.50 8.08 -1.12
N PRO A 234 38.03 8.58 0.02
CA PRO A 234 38.09 7.79 1.24
C PRO A 234 36.68 7.29 1.66
N PRO A 235 36.53 6.02 2.05
CA PRO A 235 35.21 5.44 2.39
C PRO A 235 34.42 6.24 3.44
N SER A 236 35.11 6.82 4.44
CA SER A 236 34.48 7.67 5.47
C SER A 236 33.85 8.95 4.91
N ASN A 237 34.55 9.59 3.93
CA ASN A 237 34.04 10.76 3.25
C ASN A 237 32.86 10.40 2.33
N ALA A 238 32.98 9.32 1.56
CA ALA A 238 31.90 8.81 0.72
C ALA A 238 30.63 8.49 1.54
N PHE A 239 30.78 7.85 2.69
CA PHE A 239 29.69 7.57 3.62
C PHE A 239 29.06 8.87 4.15
N LYS A 240 29.85 9.84 4.58
CA LYS A 240 29.36 11.12 5.11
C LYS A 240 28.59 11.92 4.04
N ILE A 241 29.11 11.99 2.82
CA ILE A 241 28.42 12.62 1.69
C ILE A 241 27.09 11.92 1.41
N MET A 242 27.09 10.58 1.33
CA MET A 242 25.85 9.80 1.13
C MET A 242 24.83 10.09 2.23
N GLU A 243 25.23 10.13 3.51
CA GLU A 243 24.33 10.41 4.63
C GLU A 243 23.76 11.84 4.60
N ASN A 244 24.54 12.82 4.18
CA ASN A 244 24.06 14.19 4.02
C ASN A 244 23.04 14.30 2.88
N VAL A 245 23.33 13.70 1.73
CA VAL A 245 22.44 13.70 0.56
C VAL A 245 21.13 12.97 0.87
N ARG A 246 21.18 11.76 1.44
CA ARG A 246 19.96 10.99 1.72
C ARG A 246 19.02 11.66 2.72
N LYS A 247 19.54 12.52 3.61
CA LYS A 247 18.77 13.30 4.59
C LYS A 247 18.36 14.69 4.06
N GLY A 248 18.66 14.99 2.79
CA GLY A 248 18.33 16.26 2.18
C GLY A 248 19.10 17.47 2.73
N LYS A 249 20.24 17.24 3.38
CA LYS A 249 21.11 18.32 3.90
C LYS A 249 21.92 19.00 2.81
N GLY A 250 21.95 18.43 1.60
CA GLY A 250 22.78 18.88 0.50
C GLY A 250 24.27 18.54 0.69
N LEU A 251 25.11 19.20 -0.14
CA LEU A 251 26.56 19.07 -0.10
C LEU A 251 27.19 20.34 0.48
N LYS A 252 28.26 20.17 1.24
CA LYS A 252 29.11 21.28 1.68
C LYS A 252 30.12 21.62 0.61
N GLU A 253 30.67 22.86 0.60
CA GLU A 253 31.70 23.28 -0.37
C GLU A 253 32.91 22.35 -0.35
N GLU A 254 33.39 22.00 0.84
CA GLU A 254 34.52 21.06 1.00
C GLU A 254 34.25 19.66 0.37
N GLU A 255 32.99 19.20 0.44
CA GLU A 255 32.58 17.91 -0.14
C GLU A 255 32.52 18.01 -1.67
N ILE A 256 32.07 19.15 -2.20
CA ILE A 256 32.04 19.43 -3.65
C ILE A 256 33.48 19.49 -4.21
N ASP A 257 34.37 20.20 -3.53
CA ASP A 257 35.76 20.31 -3.95
C ASP A 257 36.45 18.96 -3.95
N LEU A 258 36.26 18.15 -2.90
CA LEU A 258 36.77 16.79 -2.83
C LEU A 258 36.23 15.90 -3.97
N MET A 259 34.95 16.03 -4.29
CA MET A 259 34.35 15.28 -5.42
C MET A 259 34.96 15.71 -6.76
N LYS A 260 35.21 17.01 -6.97
CA LYS A 260 35.87 17.56 -8.19
C LYS A 260 37.30 17.08 -8.32
N GLU A 261 38.07 17.07 -7.22
CA GLU A 261 39.46 16.58 -7.20
C GLU A 261 39.54 15.10 -7.64
N HIS A 262 38.50 14.31 -7.37
CA HIS A 262 38.41 12.92 -7.77
C HIS A 262 37.67 12.70 -9.10
N ASN A 263 37.53 13.74 -9.93
CA ASN A 263 36.90 13.68 -11.24
C ASN A 263 35.45 13.12 -11.20
N VAL A 264 34.69 13.49 -10.18
CA VAL A 264 33.23 13.25 -10.15
C VAL A 264 32.59 14.24 -11.12
N PRO A 265 31.77 13.77 -12.08
CA PRO A 265 31.19 14.66 -13.09
C PRO A 265 30.16 15.61 -12.48
N GLU A 266 30.03 16.80 -13.05
CA GLU A 266 29.18 17.88 -12.57
C GLU A 266 27.69 17.43 -12.44
N TRP A 267 27.19 16.69 -13.42
CA TRP A 267 25.80 16.18 -13.36
C TRP A 267 25.51 15.31 -12.12
N PHE A 268 26.54 14.60 -11.62
CA PHE A 268 26.40 13.77 -10.42
C PHE A 268 26.34 14.64 -9.15
N ILE A 269 27.20 15.67 -9.09
CA ILE A 269 27.22 16.66 -8.01
C ILE A 269 25.90 17.41 -7.95
N GLU A 270 25.42 17.92 -9.10
CA GLU A 270 24.13 18.59 -9.21
C GLU A 270 22.95 17.68 -8.79
N SER A 271 23.01 16.41 -9.18
CA SER A 271 22.02 15.41 -8.77
C SER A 271 21.98 15.25 -7.24
N CYS A 272 23.14 15.12 -6.61
CA CYS A 272 23.26 15.06 -5.15
C CYS A 272 22.67 16.29 -4.44
N GLN A 273 22.83 17.48 -5.00
CA GLN A 273 22.30 18.73 -4.44
C GLN A 273 20.78 18.84 -4.53
N LYS A 274 20.15 18.24 -5.55
CA LYS A 274 18.70 18.23 -5.76
C LYS A 274 17.98 17.28 -4.83
N ILE A 275 18.60 16.15 -4.51
CA ILE A 275 17.98 15.06 -3.75
C ILE A 275 17.63 15.50 -2.32
N LYS A 276 16.41 15.23 -1.88
CA LYS A 276 15.92 15.51 -0.52
C LYS A 276 15.79 14.28 0.34
N TYR A 277 15.55 13.11 -0.27
CA TYR A 277 15.49 11.85 0.44
C TYR A 277 15.80 10.67 -0.46
N LEU A 278 16.59 9.71 0.03
CA LEU A 278 16.92 8.46 -0.66
C LEU A 278 16.69 7.23 0.20
N PHE A 279 16.14 6.21 -0.43
CA PHE A 279 15.96 4.89 0.17
C PHE A 279 17.24 4.03 0.08
N PRO A 280 17.40 3.03 1.00
CA PRO A 280 18.45 2.03 0.89
C PRO A 280 18.17 1.05 -0.25
N LYS A 281 19.22 0.59 -0.92
CA LYS A 281 19.13 -0.40 -2.01
C LYS A 281 18.52 -1.72 -1.55
N ALA A 282 18.84 -2.16 -0.33
CA ALA A 282 18.30 -3.39 0.25
C ALA A 282 16.76 -3.36 0.35
N HIS A 283 16.18 -2.21 0.70
CA HIS A 283 14.73 -2.02 0.69
C HIS A 283 14.15 -2.21 -0.72
N ALA A 284 14.71 -1.52 -1.73
CA ALA A 284 14.28 -1.66 -3.11
C ALA A 284 14.38 -3.11 -3.61
N VAL A 285 15.48 -3.81 -3.32
CA VAL A 285 15.66 -5.23 -3.70
C VAL A 285 14.56 -6.11 -3.08
N ALA A 286 14.26 -5.93 -1.79
CA ALA A 286 13.26 -6.74 -1.10
C ALA A 286 11.86 -6.58 -1.73
N TYR A 287 11.42 -5.34 -1.97
CA TYR A 287 10.09 -5.07 -2.54
C TYR A 287 10.00 -5.45 -4.03
N VAL A 288 11.05 -5.18 -4.81
CA VAL A 288 11.10 -5.60 -6.22
C VAL A 288 11.10 -7.12 -6.36
N SER A 289 11.77 -7.84 -5.44
CA SER A 289 11.73 -9.32 -5.44
C SER A 289 10.31 -9.85 -5.23
N MET A 290 9.55 -9.26 -4.30
CA MET A 290 8.14 -9.63 -4.11
C MET A 290 7.29 -9.27 -5.35
N ALA A 291 7.46 -8.05 -5.87
CA ALA A 291 6.75 -7.59 -7.05
C ALA A 291 7.01 -8.47 -8.29
N PHE A 292 8.27 -8.86 -8.52
CA PHE A 292 8.64 -9.73 -9.64
C PHE A 292 8.05 -11.14 -9.50
N ARG A 293 8.04 -11.70 -8.29
CA ARG A 293 7.37 -12.99 -8.03
C ARG A 293 5.88 -12.91 -8.32
N ILE A 294 5.20 -11.85 -7.85
CA ILE A 294 3.77 -11.62 -8.14
C ILE A 294 3.55 -11.46 -9.65
N ALA A 295 4.43 -10.72 -10.34
CA ALA A 295 4.40 -10.56 -11.79
C ALA A 295 4.56 -11.90 -12.54
N TYR A 296 5.39 -12.80 -12.05
CA TYR A 296 5.54 -14.15 -12.61
C TYR A 296 4.20 -14.91 -12.58
N PHE A 297 3.48 -14.89 -11.46
CA PHE A 297 2.16 -15.51 -11.39
C PHE A 297 1.16 -14.83 -12.34
N LYS A 298 1.21 -13.51 -12.47
CA LYS A 298 0.35 -12.80 -13.42
C LYS A 298 0.52 -13.29 -14.85
N VAL A 299 1.75 -13.60 -15.26
CA VAL A 299 2.06 -14.09 -16.60
C VAL A 299 1.72 -15.56 -16.74
N HIS A 300 2.20 -16.42 -15.85
CA HIS A 300 2.18 -17.88 -15.99
C HIS A 300 0.97 -18.55 -15.32
N TYR A 301 0.39 -17.92 -14.29
CA TYR A 301 -0.75 -18.42 -13.50
C TYR A 301 -1.82 -17.35 -13.30
N PRO A 302 -2.40 -16.81 -14.40
CA PRO A 302 -3.21 -15.60 -14.35
C PRO A 302 -4.40 -15.68 -13.40
N LEU A 303 -5.13 -16.78 -13.36
CA LEU A 303 -6.28 -16.92 -12.45
C LEU A 303 -5.85 -16.92 -11.00
N ALA A 304 -4.72 -17.53 -10.65
CA ALA A 304 -4.16 -17.47 -9.29
C ALA A 304 -3.81 -16.02 -8.93
N PHE A 305 -3.19 -15.26 -9.87
CA PHE A 305 -2.88 -13.84 -9.66
C PHE A 305 -4.15 -13.02 -9.38
N TYR A 306 -5.16 -13.11 -10.25
CA TYR A 306 -6.38 -12.33 -10.08
C TYR A 306 -7.16 -12.73 -8.83
N ALA A 307 -7.26 -14.04 -8.53
CA ALA A 307 -7.90 -14.53 -7.31
C ALA A 307 -7.20 -13.98 -6.05
N ALA A 308 -5.88 -14.02 -6.00
CA ALA A 308 -5.10 -13.47 -4.89
C ALA A 308 -5.24 -11.93 -4.81
N PHE A 309 -5.17 -11.23 -5.94
CA PHE A 309 -5.30 -9.78 -6.01
C PHE A 309 -6.67 -9.31 -5.47
N PHE A 310 -7.77 -9.85 -5.99
CA PHE A 310 -9.11 -9.44 -5.54
C PHE A 310 -9.43 -9.88 -4.11
N SER A 311 -8.83 -10.96 -3.63
CA SER A 311 -8.99 -11.40 -2.24
C SER A 311 -8.24 -10.50 -1.25
N THR A 312 -7.11 -9.90 -1.65
CA THR A 312 -6.25 -9.09 -0.76
C THR A 312 -6.43 -7.59 -0.93
N LYS A 313 -6.63 -7.12 -2.16
CA LYS A 313 -6.65 -5.70 -2.52
C LYS A 313 -8.00 -5.25 -3.12
N GLY A 314 -9.00 -6.10 -3.06
CA GLY A 314 -10.33 -5.86 -3.63
C GLY A 314 -11.33 -5.25 -2.64
N ASP A 315 -10.94 -4.30 -1.79
CA ASP A 315 -11.85 -3.69 -0.80
C ASP A 315 -13.03 -2.99 -1.46
N GLU A 316 -12.81 -2.34 -2.61
CA GLU A 316 -13.85 -1.67 -3.42
C GLU A 316 -14.38 -2.55 -4.55
N PHE A 317 -14.22 -3.88 -4.47
CA PHE A 317 -14.82 -4.80 -5.42
C PHE A 317 -16.31 -4.92 -5.16
N ASP A 318 -17.12 -4.61 -6.16
CA ASP A 318 -18.57 -4.76 -6.13
C ASP A 318 -19.00 -5.88 -7.09
N ALA A 319 -19.49 -6.99 -6.50
CA ALA A 319 -19.92 -8.17 -7.25
C ALA A 319 -21.04 -7.84 -8.24
N GLU A 320 -22.06 -7.07 -7.81
CA GLU A 320 -23.21 -6.73 -8.65
C GLU A 320 -22.80 -5.86 -9.85
N PHE A 321 -21.83 -4.96 -9.62
CA PHE A 321 -21.32 -4.10 -10.68
C PHE A 321 -20.47 -4.86 -11.70
N VAL A 322 -19.51 -5.64 -11.23
CA VAL A 322 -18.54 -6.36 -12.09
C VAL A 322 -19.26 -7.41 -12.96
N LEU A 323 -20.32 -8.05 -12.45
CA LEU A 323 -21.15 -9.01 -13.21
C LEU A 323 -21.91 -8.38 -14.39
N LYS A 324 -22.03 -7.05 -14.48
CA LYS A 324 -22.57 -6.35 -15.67
C LYS A 324 -21.66 -6.44 -16.89
N GLY A 325 -20.41 -6.87 -16.69
CA GLY A 325 -19.46 -7.17 -17.75
C GLY A 325 -18.57 -5.99 -18.19
N LYS A 326 -17.73 -6.25 -19.18
CA LYS A 326 -16.62 -5.37 -19.59
C LYS A 326 -17.04 -3.97 -19.99
N ASP A 327 -18.21 -3.80 -20.63
CA ASP A 327 -18.64 -2.48 -21.12
C ASP A 327 -19.07 -1.55 -19.98
N ALA A 328 -19.71 -2.09 -18.93
CA ALA A 328 -20.02 -1.38 -17.71
C ALA A 328 -18.73 -0.96 -16.98
N ILE A 329 -17.76 -1.87 -16.86
CA ILE A 329 -16.46 -1.59 -16.24
C ILE A 329 -15.73 -0.47 -16.99
N ARG A 330 -15.69 -0.51 -18.33
CA ARG A 330 -15.05 0.55 -19.14
C ARG A 330 -15.74 1.90 -18.97
N SER A 331 -17.07 1.91 -18.96
CA SER A 331 -17.84 3.15 -18.75
C SER A 331 -17.48 3.79 -17.41
N ARG A 332 -17.42 2.99 -16.34
CA ARG A 332 -17.07 3.48 -15.01
C ARG A 332 -15.61 3.95 -14.92
N LEU A 333 -14.69 3.26 -15.55
CA LEU A 333 -13.29 3.68 -15.62
C LEU A 333 -13.13 5.03 -16.34
N ARG A 334 -13.89 5.28 -17.43
CA ARG A 334 -13.89 6.60 -18.10
C ARG A 334 -14.43 7.70 -17.19
N GLU A 335 -15.49 7.42 -16.46
CA GLU A 335 -16.07 8.35 -15.48
C GLU A 335 -15.05 8.68 -14.38
N LEU A 336 -14.44 7.66 -13.76
CA LEU A 336 -13.40 7.85 -12.75
C LEU A 336 -12.19 8.62 -13.31
N SER A 337 -11.76 8.35 -14.54
CA SER A 337 -10.64 9.04 -15.18
C SER A 337 -10.92 10.53 -15.43
N SER A 338 -12.18 10.92 -15.62
CA SER A 338 -12.58 12.33 -15.78
C SER A 338 -12.55 13.13 -14.48
N ASN A 339 -12.56 12.47 -13.32
CA ASN A 339 -12.48 13.11 -12.01
C ASN A 339 -11.01 13.40 -11.62
N MET A 340 -10.61 14.68 -11.69
CA MET A 340 -9.26 15.11 -11.33
C MET A 340 -8.96 15.06 -9.81
N LYS A 341 -10.00 14.99 -8.96
CA LYS A 341 -9.88 15.01 -7.50
C LYS A 341 -10.50 13.76 -6.88
N LYS A 342 -10.00 12.58 -7.31
CA LYS A 342 -10.45 11.29 -6.75
C LYS A 342 -10.15 11.19 -5.26
N ASP A 343 -11.14 10.75 -4.50
CA ASP A 343 -10.93 10.35 -3.12
C ASP A 343 -10.19 8.99 -3.02
N PRO A 344 -9.75 8.57 -1.83
CA PRO A 344 -9.07 7.28 -1.67
C PRO A 344 -9.90 6.08 -2.11
N LYS A 345 -11.22 6.12 -1.93
CA LYS A 345 -12.15 5.06 -2.32
C LYS A 345 -12.22 4.94 -3.84
N GLU A 346 -12.43 6.05 -4.54
CA GLU A 346 -12.45 6.10 -6.00
C GLU A 346 -11.12 5.63 -6.63
N LYS A 347 -9.98 5.96 -6.01
CA LYS A 347 -8.66 5.46 -6.44
C LYS A 347 -8.50 3.95 -6.28
N ASN A 348 -9.06 3.37 -5.22
CA ASN A 348 -9.04 1.94 -5.02
C ASN A 348 -10.02 1.22 -5.96
N GLU A 349 -11.23 1.77 -6.14
CA GLU A 349 -12.21 1.29 -7.12
C GLU A 349 -11.59 1.24 -8.53
N GLU A 350 -10.92 2.32 -8.95
CA GLU A 350 -10.25 2.38 -10.26
C GLU A 350 -9.23 1.25 -10.45
N LYS A 351 -8.37 1.00 -9.45
CA LYS A 351 -7.39 -0.10 -9.51
C LYS A 351 -8.04 -1.47 -9.62
N VAL A 352 -9.10 -1.70 -8.86
CA VAL A 352 -9.87 -2.95 -8.89
C VAL A 352 -10.52 -3.15 -10.26
N LEU A 353 -11.15 -2.11 -10.80
CA LEU A 353 -11.80 -2.16 -12.11
C LEU A 353 -10.80 -2.31 -13.26
N GLN A 354 -9.62 -1.69 -13.19
CA GLN A 354 -8.55 -1.89 -14.17
C GLN A 354 -8.09 -3.35 -14.20
N ALA A 355 -7.88 -3.98 -13.04
CA ALA A 355 -7.53 -5.39 -12.95
C ALA A 355 -8.66 -6.32 -13.46
N ALA A 356 -9.92 -5.98 -13.16
CA ALA A 356 -11.09 -6.72 -13.64
C ALA A 356 -11.23 -6.61 -15.16
N LEU A 357 -11.02 -5.44 -15.74
CA LEU A 357 -11.01 -5.24 -17.18
C LEU A 357 -9.90 -6.06 -17.85
N GLU A 358 -8.67 -5.96 -17.34
CA GLU A 358 -7.53 -6.72 -17.84
C GLU A 358 -7.81 -8.23 -17.82
N MET A 359 -8.32 -8.75 -16.71
CA MET A 359 -8.68 -10.15 -16.56
C MET A 359 -9.70 -10.59 -17.63
N THR A 360 -10.73 -9.78 -17.84
CA THR A 360 -11.79 -10.06 -18.82
C THR A 360 -11.25 -10.03 -20.25
N LEU A 361 -10.40 -9.05 -20.59
CA LEU A 361 -9.74 -8.96 -21.89
C LEU A 361 -8.80 -10.13 -22.18
N ARG A 362 -8.26 -10.76 -21.14
CA ARG A 362 -7.46 -12.00 -21.25
C ARG A 362 -8.32 -13.25 -21.44
N GLY A 363 -9.64 -13.14 -21.51
CA GLY A 363 -10.56 -14.25 -21.73
C GLY A 363 -10.95 -15.01 -20.45
N PHE A 364 -10.76 -14.41 -19.30
CA PHE A 364 -11.24 -14.91 -18.02
C PHE A 364 -12.50 -14.14 -17.57
N GLY A 365 -13.27 -14.71 -16.64
CA GLY A 365 -14.53 -14.11 -16.21
C GLY A 365 -14.75 -14.17 -14.70
N PHE A 366 -15.87 -13.59 -14.29
CA PHE A 366 -16.38 -13.70 -12.94
C PHE A 366 -17.66 -14.51 -12.92
N LYS A 367 -17.79 -15.38 -11.92
CA LYS A 367 -18.98 -16.17 -11.66
C LYS A 367 -19.68 -15.60 -10.43
N ARG A 368 -21.01 -15.45 -10.55
CA ARG A 368 -21.80 -14.93 -9.41
C ARG A 368 -21.60 -15.78 -8.16
N PRO A 369 -21.71 -15.20 -6.97
CA PRO A 369 -21.64 -15.94 -5.73
C PRO A 369 -22.67 -17.08 -5.71
N ASP A 370 -22.27 -18.20 -5.14
CA ASP A 370 -23.07 -19.43 -5.02
C ASP A 370 -23.14 -19.80 -3.54
N LEU A 371 -24.38 -20.02 -3.02
CA LEU A 371 -24.60 -20.31 -1.61
C LEU A 371 -23.83 -21.53 -1.13
N ASN A 372 -23.71 -22.55 -1.96
CA ASN A 372 -23.11 -23.84 -1.62
C ASN A 372 -21.59 -23.90 -1.83
N ARG A 373 -21.03 -22.96 -2.65
CA ARG A 373 -19.64 -23.07 -3.13
C ARG A 373 -18.78 -21.89 -2.77
N SER A 374 -19.34 -20.68 -2.71
CA SER A 374 -18.55 -19.48 -2.45
C SER A 374 -17.91 -19.50 -1.08
N SER A 375 -16.67 -19.00 -1.01
CA SER A 375 -16.01 -18.75 0.28
C SER A 375 -16.51 -17.44 0.89
N ALA A 376 -16.28 -17.27 2.18
CA ALA A 376 -16.58 -16.01 2.86
C ALA A 376 -15.81 -14.84 2.26
N THR A 377 -14.48 -14.99 2.03
CA THR A 377 -13.58 -13.88 1.72
C THR A 377 -12.63 -14.12 0.55
N LYS A 378 -12.44 -15.37 0.10
CA LYS A 378 -11.48 -15.71 -0.96
C LYS A 378 -12.20 -16.04 -2.26
N PHE A 379 -11.70 -15.52 -3.37
CA PHE A 379 -12.13 -15.95 -4.70
C PHE A 379 -11.74 -17.40 -4.96
N ILE A 380 -12.60 -18.17 -5.59
CA ILE A 380 -12.35 -19.56 -5.94
C ILE A 380 -12.18 -19.67 -7.44
N ILE A 381 -11.14 -20.38 -7.90
CA ILE A 381 -10.91 -20.62 -9.33
C ILE A 381 -11.86 -21.74 -9.78
N ASP A 382 -12.72 -21.43 -10.77
CA ASP A 382 -13.71 -22.34 -11.35
C ASP A 382 -13.58 -22.34 -12.87
N GLY A 383 -12.73 -23.21 -13.40
CA GLY A 383 -12.42 -23.26 -14.83
C GLY A 383 -11.67 -22.00 -15.31
N LYS A 384 -12.30 -21.18 -16.13
CA LYS A 384 -11.78 -19.88 -16.60
C LYS A 384 -12.37 -18.68 -15.88
N GLU A 385 -13.11 -18.91 -14.82
CA GLU A 385 -13.81 -17.88 -14.07
C GLU A 385 -13.39 -17.88 -12.60
N LEU A 386 -13.61 -16.75 -11.93
CA LEU A 386 -13.45 -16.59 -10.51
C LEU A 386 -14.82 -16.54 -9.85
N LEU A 387 -15.14 -17.51 -9.01
CA LEU A 387 -16.33 -17.51 -8.18
C LEU A 387 -16.15 -16.46 -7.07
N ILE A 388 -17.08 -15.50 -7.05
CA ILE A 388 -17.00 -14.35 -6.15
C ILE A 388 -17.34 -14.76 -4.71
N PRO A 389 -16.59 -14.32 -3.70
CA PRO A 389 -16.88 -14.58 -2.28
C PRO A 389 -18.02 -13.69 -1.75
N PHE A 390 -18.62 -14.09 -0.63
CA PHE A 390 -19.76 -13.39 -0.04
C PHE A 390 -19.43 -11.96 0.41
N ASN A 391 -18.24 -11.70 0.94
CA ASN A 391 -17.86 -10.35 1.41
C ASN A 391 -17.68 -9.32 0.28
N LYS A 392 -17.72 -9.73 -0.98
CA LYS A 392 -17.70 -8.84 -2.16
C LYS A 392 -19.10 -8.46 -2.66
N ILE A 393 -20.12 -8.89 -1.94
CA ILE A 393 -21.51 -8.46 -2.14
C ILE A 393 -21.75 -7.22 -1.28
N HIS A 394 -22.22 -6.14 -1.89
CA HIS A 394 -22.49 -4.92 -1.16
C HIS A 394 -23.49 -5.16 0.00
N GLY A 395 -23.13 -4.73 1.22
CA GLY A 395 -23.93 -4.95 2.44
C GLY A 395 -23.67 -6.26 3.18
N ILE A 396 -22.80 -7.14 2.66
CA ILE A 396 -22.34 -8.36 3.33
C ILE A 396 -20.90 -8.15 3.82
N GLY A 397 -20.72 -7.87 5.09
CA GLY A 397 -19.39 -7.72 5.70
C GLY A 397 -18.74 -9.07 6.04
N ASP A 398 -17.44 -9.05 6.33
CA ASP A 398 -16.65 -10.27 6.61
C ASP A 398 -17.23 -11.18 7.68
N ASN A 399 -17.78 -10.63 8.76
CA ASN A 399 -18.35 -11.42 9.85
C ASN A 399 -19.60 -12.20 9.39
N VAL A 400 -20.46 -11.54 8.60
CA VAL A 400 -21.68 -12.19 8.07
C VAL A 400 -21.30 -13.21 7.00
N ALA A 401 -20.34 -12.87 6.13
CA ALA A 401 -19.82 -13.79 5.13
C ALA A 401 -19.25 -15.08 5.75
N LYS A 402 -18.46 -14.94 6.82
CA LYS A 402 -17.94 -16.10 7.59
C LYS A 402 -19.05 -16.90 8.24
N ALA A 403 -20.02 -16.25 8.87
CA ALA A 403 -21.14 -16.94 9.48
C ALA A 403 -21.98 -17.75 8.46
N ILE A 404 -22.13 -17.20 7.21
CA ILE A 404 -22.79 -17.93 6.12
C ILE A 404 -21.98 -19.17 5.73
N GLU A 405 -20.68 -19.06 5.57
CA GLU A 405 -19.79 -20.17 5.20
C GLU A 405 -19.75 -21.24 6.31
N GLU A 406 -19.50 -20.85 7.56
CA GLU A 406 -19.41 -21.75 8.72
C GLU A 406 -20.72 -22.54 8.94
N ALA A 407 -21.86 -21.87 8.96
CA ALA A 407 -23.14 -22.52 9.14
C ALA A 407 -23.48 -23.47 7.97
N ARG A 408 -23.09 -23.14 6.73
CA ARG A 408 -23.22 -24.03 5.57
C ARG A 408 -22.36 -25.29 5.71
N GLU A 409 -21.11 -25.16 6.23
CA GLU A 409 -20.19 -26.29 6.41
C GLU A 409 -20.69 -27.28 7.47
N GLU A 410 -21.38 -26.78 8.51
CA GLU A 410 -22.04 -27.65 9.50
C GLU A 410 -23.19 -28.45 8.87
N LYS A 411 -24.04 -27.79 8.08
CA LYS A 411 -25.19 -28.40 7.41
C LYS A 411 -25.67 -27.50 6.27
N ALA A 412 -25.98 -28.07 5.11
CA ALA A 412 -26.59 -27.34 4.01
C ALA A 412 -27.87 -26.62 4.46
N TYR A 413 -28.11 -25.43 3.91
CA TYR A 413 -29.33 -24.67 4.20
C TYR A 413 -30.56 -25.32 3.57
N THR A 414 -31.63 -25.39 4.32
CA THR A 414 -32.90 -25.95 3.89
C THR A 414 -33.89 -24.88 3.45
N SER A 415 -33.75 -23.68 3.99
CA SER A 415 -34.56 -22.49 3.65
C SER A 415 -33.84 -21.17 3.96
N ILE A 416 -34.38 -20.07 3.47
CA ILE A 416 -33.91 -18.73 3.79
C ILE A 416 -34.07 -18.45 5.30
N GLU A 417 -35.17 -18.94 5.90
CA GLU A 417 -35.41 -18.85 7.35
C GLU A 417 -34.33 -19.61 8.14
N ASP A 418 -33.95 -20.81 7.71
CA ASP A 418 -32.82 -21.57 8.29
C ASP A 418 -31.51 -20.79 8.21
N MET A 419 -31.22 -20.18 7.06
CA MET A 419 -30.01 -19.33 6.89
C MET A 419 -30.05 -18.11 7.83
N MET A 420 -31.20 -17.42 7.93
CA MET A 420 -31.34 -16.27 8.83
C MET A 420 -31.10 -16.64 10.29
N ASN A 421 -31.60 -17.79 10.72
CA ASN A 421 -31.47 -18.25 12.09
C ASN A 421 -30.05 -18.71 12.44
N ARG A 422 -29.38 -19.43 11.54
CA ARG A 422 -28.07 -20.04 11.79
C ARG A 422 -26.90 -19.08 11.49
N ALA A 423 -26.97 -18.29 10.43
CA ALA A 423 -25.93 -17.34 10.05
C ALA A 423 -26.24 -15.89 10.49
N HIS A 424 -27.35 -15.67 11.21
CA HIS A 424 -27.77 -14.34 11.69
C HIS A 424 -27.87 -13.27 10.58
N VAL A 425 -28.27 -13.70 9.39
CA VAL A 425 -28.45 -12.80 8.24
C VAL A 425 -29.73 -11.99 8.41
N THR A 426 -29.64 -10.68 8.25
CA THR A 426 -30.78 -9.76 8.38
C THR A 426 -31.67 -9.79 7.13
N LYS A 427 -32.94 -9.35 7.25
CA LYS A 427 -33.87 -9.24 6.10
C LYS A 427 -33.28 -8.38 4.97
N ALA A 428 -32.61 -7.28 5.29
CA ALA A 428 -31.98 -6.41 4.29
C ALA A 428 -30.88 -7.16 3.51
N GLN A 429 -30.09 -7.97 4.19
CA GLN A 429 -29.06 -8.80 3.58
C GLN A 429 -29.65 -9.94 2.72
N VAL A 430 -30.73 -10.53 3.15
CA VAL A 430 -31.49 -11.51 2.36
C VAL A 430 -31.93 -10.92 1.03
N GLU A 431 -32.47 -9.70 1.03
CA GLU A 431 -32.89 -9.01 -0.20
C GLU A 431 -31.70 -8.77 -1.15
N VAL A 432 -30.54 -8.41 -0.62
CA VAL A 432 -29.32 -8.26 -1.42
C VAL A 432 -28.89 -9.61 -2.02
N LEU A 433 -28.82 -10.67 -1.23
CA LEU A 433 -28.47 -12.03 -1.68
C LEU A 433 -29.47 -12.57 -2.73
N ARG A 434 -30.75 -12.26 -2.56
CA ARG A 434 -31.81 -12.62 -3.52
C ARG A 434 -31.65 -11.88 -4.84
N ARG A 435 -31.40 -10.57 -4.80
CA ARG A 435 -31.20 -9.73 -6.00
C ARG A 435 -30.04 -10.19 -6.86
N ILE A 436 -28.94 -10.63 -6.23
CA ILE A 436 -27.76 -11.13 -6.96
C ILE A 436 -27.89 -12.60 -7.36
N GLY A 437 -28.99 -13.28 -6.97
CA GLY A 437 -29.30 -14.64 -7.35
C GLY A 437 -28.65 -15.74 -6.51
N VAL A 438 -28.07 -15.41 -5.34
CA VAL A 438 -27.40 -16.36 -4.44
C VAL A 438 -28.41 -17.36 -3.85
N LEU A 439 -29.65 -16.93 -3.64
CA LEU A 439 -30.71 -17.71 -3.00
C LEU A 439 -31.64 -18.42 -3.99
N GLU A 440 -31.28 -18.49 -5.28
CA GLU A 440 -32.06 -19.20 -6.29
C GLU A 440 -32.23 -20.68 -5.92
N GLY A 441 -33.49 -21.14 -5.90
CA GLY A 441 -33.84 -22.53 -5.58
C GLY A 441 -33.96 -22.83 -4.09
N LEU A 442 -33.67 -21.87 -3.19
CA LEU A 442 -33.87 -22.05 -1.76
C LEU A 442 -35.28 -21.56 -1.37
N PRO A 443 -36.13 -22.38 -0.72
CA PRO A 443 -37.46 -21.95 -0.28
C PRO A 443 -37.37 -20.91 0.84
N ASP A 444 -38.41 -20.09 0.98
CA ASP A 444 -38.43 -19.06 2.01
C ASP A 444 -38.48 -19.63 3.43
N THR A 445 -39.19 -20.72 3.63
CA THR A 445 -39.40 -21.40 4.95
C THR A 445 -39.42 -22.91 4.80
N ASP A 446 -39.08 -23.61 5.87
CA ASP A 446 -39.18 -25.09 5.97
C ASP A 446 -40.63 -25.56 6.23
N GLN A 447 -41.55 -24.64 6.50
CA GLN A 447 -42.94 -24.96 6.76
C GLN A 447 -43.65 -25.39 5.48
N THR A 448 -44.11 -26.63 5.42
CA THR A 448 -45.00 -27.10 4.37
C THR A 448 -46.38 -26.46 4.57
N THR A 449 -46.74 -25.54 3.68
CA THR A 449 -48.07 -24.95 3.70
C THR A 449 -49.09 -25.98 3.18
N LEU A 450 -50.27 -26.03 3.79
CA LEU A 450 -51.36 -26.89 3.35
C LEU A 450 -51.69 -26.74 1.83
N PHE A 451 -51.32 -25.62 1.22
CA PHE A 451 -51.50 -25.36 -0.21
C PHE A 451 -50.44 -26.01 -1.12
N SER A 452 -49.38 -26.60 -0.60
CA SER A 452 -48.40 -27.37 -1.38
C SER A 452 -48.85 -28.79 -1.73
N PHE A 453 -50.04 -29.19 -1.25
CA PHE A 453 -50.67 -30.48 -1.53
C PHE A 453 -51.84 -30.44 -2.52
N PHE A 454 -52.09 -29.29 -3.12
CA PHE A 454 -53.10 -29.08 -4.16
C PHE A 454 -52.38 -28.51 -5.46
#